data_ef45d28aff03ab6d8f6bb30f15def375
#
_entry.id   ef45d28aff03ab6d8f6bb30f15def375
#
_cell.length_a   1.000
_cell.length_b   1.000
_cell.length_c   1.000
_cell.angle_alpha   90.00
_cell.angle_beta   90.00
_cell.angle_gamma   90.00
#
_symmetry.space_group_name_H-M   'P 1'
#
loop_
_entity.id
_entity.type
_entity.pdbx_description
1 polymer ?
#
loop_
_entity_poly.entity_id
_entity_poly.type
_entity_poly.pdbx_seq_one_letter_code
_entity_poly.pdbx_strand_id
1 'polypeptide(L)'
;MAPTAPIHPDSPSPRPMSEHLYIDSARVDVESLESFARGLTSERRAVLQPLLTFLREWWSCEEFVVVQTSGSTGTPKRIRLTKCAMRRSGLRSNHYFQIEAGTRLLLAMNLRYIGAKMMVVRALLAGAELIVVPPSSHPLATLHTAPQFVSLVPLQLHHTLEVAAECKLLSQAEQLIIGGGAIHPAVEAQLSTLPVAAYATYGMTETISHIALRRLNGPHASPLFYPLEGVHLSQGSAGELLIEDRLLYPKGPILTTHDLVELHPDGGFTIEGRADNIINSGGIKISPEPIERKLSATLDIPLAISWVADAALGQKLVLVLEDDSLPKGFAETLGETFEQLLPPYHRPKEIRCVSQLPHNDNGKLDRQALQHLLST
;
A
#
# COMPACT_ATOMS: atom_id res chain seq x y z
N MET A 1 -26.38 2.14 15.10
CA MET A 1 -26.76 1.97 13.69
C MET A 1 -26.88 0.48 13.41
N ALA A 2 -27.96 0.03 12.79
CA ALA A 2 -28.18 -1.37 12.52
C ALA A 2 -27.14 -1.87 11.49
N PRO A 3 -26.55 -3.06 11.62
CA PRO A 3 -25.65 -3.61 10.65
C PRO A 3 -26.42 -3.85 9.34
N THR A 4 -25.96 -3.26 8.25
CA THR A 4 -26.42 -3.57 6.91
C THR A 4 -26.16 -5.05 6.62
N ALA A 5 -27.08 -5.71 5.92
CA ALA A 5 -27.03 -7.15 5.68
C ALA A 5 -25.74 -7.57 4.95
N PRO A 6 -25.13 -8.73 5.31
CA PRO A 6 -23.92 -9.23 4.69
C PRO A 6 -24.11 -9.50 3.19
N ILE A 7 -23.06 -9.26 2.40
CA ILE A 7 -23.02 -9.56 0.96
C ILE A 7 -22.91 -11.09 0.81
N HIS A 8 -24.01 -11.76 0.43
CA HIS A 8 -24.03 -13.22 0.27
C HIS A 8 -23.24 -13.65 -0.99
N PRO A 9 -22.34 -14.65 -0.91
CA PRO A 9 -21.55 -15.14 -2.03
C PRO A 9 -22.39 -15.72 -3.20
N ASP A 10 -23.61 -16.16 -2.92
CA ASP A 10 -24.55 -16.72 -3.90
C ASP A 10 -25.57 -15.69 -4.41
N SER A 11 -25.45 -14.43 -4.02
CA SER A 11 -26.30 -13.39 -4.59
C SER A 11 -26.04 -13.31 -6.09
N PRO A 12 -27.09 -13.35 -6.96
CA PRO A 12 -26.91 -13.14 -8.37
C PRO A 12 -26.19 -11.80 -8.56
N SER A 13 -25.23 -11.76 -9.47
CA SER A 13 -24.51 -10.51 -9.80
C SER A 13 -25.53 -9.38 -9.82
N PRO A 14 -25.38 -8.34 -8.98
CA PRO A 14 -26.32 -7.23 -9.03
C PRO A 14 -26.41 -6.82 -10.48
N ARG A 15 -27.65 -6.69 -10.99
CA ARG A 15 -27.87 -6.15 -12.36
C ARG A 15 -26.95 -4.96 -12.48
N PRO A 16 -26.22 -4.77 -13.59
CA PRO A 16 -25.35 -3.65 -13.75
C PRO A 16 -26.19 -2.37 -13.54
N MET A 17 -26.18 -1.87 -12.31
CA MET A 17 -26.54 -0.49 -12.07
C MET A 17 -25.62 0.27 -13.03
N SER A 18 -26.15 1.22 -13.77
CA SER A 18 -25.38 1.96 -14.78
C SER A 18 -24.13 2.52 -14.08
N GLU A 19 -23.01 1.79 -14.22
CA GLU A 19 -21.74 2.20 -13.61
C GLU A 19 -21.38 3.57 -14.16
N HIS A 20 -21.30 4.54 -13.30
CA HIS A 20 -20.94 5.90 -13.64
C HIS A 20 -20.15 6.52 -12.52
N LEU A 21 -19.42 7.56 -12.83
CA LEU A 21 -18.74 8.42 -11.85
C LEU A 21 -18.86 9.88 -12.28
N TYR A 22 -18.49 10.76 -11.39
CA TYR A 22 -18.38 12.17 -11.71
C TYR A 22 -16.90 12.56 -11.82
N ILE A 23 -16.55 13.31 -12.87
CA ILE A 23 -15.23 13.90 -13.08
C ILE A 23 -15.46 15.37 -13.40
N ASP A 24 -14.84 16.28 -12.63
CA ASP A 24 -15.02 17.72 -12.80
C ASP A 24 -16.53 18.10 -12.85
N SER A 25 -17.34 17.51 -11.97
CA SER A 25 -18.79 17.63 -11.86
C SER A 25 -19.60 17.08 -13.07
N ALA A 26 -18.94 16.54 -14.09
CA ALA A 26 -19.60 15.89 -15.22
C ALA A 26 -19.85 14.42 -14.92
N ARG A 27 -21.08 13.95 -15.14
CA ARG A 27 -21.40 12.52 -15.09
C ARG A 27 -20.79 11.80 -16.29
N VAL A 28 -20.02 10.76 -16.02
CA VAL A 28 -19.34 9.95 -17.04
C VAL A 28 -19.75 8.48 -16.89
N ASP A 29 -20.28 7.92 -17.96
CA ASP A 29 -20.63 6.50 -18.11
C ASP A 29 -20.20 6.00 -19.49
N VAL A 30 -20.53 4.76 -19.83
CA VAL A 30 -20.14 4.14 -21.10
C VAL A 30 -20.64 4.92 -22.32
N GLU A 31 -21.81 5.54 -22.24
CA GLU A 31 -22.44 6.28 -23.37
C GLU A 31 -21.84 7.67 -23.53
N SER A 32 -21.53 8.33 -22.40
CA SER A 32 -21.04 9.72 -22.37
C SER A 32 -19.52 9.85 -22.46
N LEU A 33 -18.74 8.78 -22.28
CA LEU A 33 -17.27 8.82 -22.19
C LEU A 33 -16.63 9.55 -23.38
N GLU A 34 -17.01 9.23 -24.60
CA GLU A 34 -16.35 9.81 -25.79
C GLU A 34 -16.74 11.28 -26.00
N SER A 35 -17.98 11.66 -25.66
CA SER A 35 -18.39 13.07 -25.70
C SER A 35 -17.70 13.89 -24.62
N PHE A 36 -17.60 13.35 -23.40
CA PHE A 36 -16.82 13.93 -22.32
C PHE A 36 -15.35 14.15 -22.73
N ALA A 37 -14.70 13.10 -23.26
CA ALA A 37 -13.30 13.17 -23.68
C ALA A 37 -13.06 14.23 -24.77
N ARG A 38 -14.00 14.42 -25.73
CA ARG A 38 -13.90 15.46 -26.76
C ARG A 38 -14.03 16.87 -26.20
N GLY A 39 -14.83 17.06 -25.15
CA GLY A 39 -15.04 18.37 -24.52
C GLY A 39 -13.89 18.87 -23.66
N LEU A 40 -12.89 18.03 -23.37
CA LEU A 40 -11.76 18.41 -22.52
C LEU A 40 -10.78 19.35 -23.24
N THR A 41 -10.21 20.32 -22.48
CA THR A 41 -9.06 21.09 -22.94
C THR A 41 -7.84 20.15 -23.12
N SER A 42 -6.85 20.59 -23.90
CA SER A 42 -5.63 19.79 -24.15
C SER A 42 -4.90 19.44 -22.86
N GLU A 43 -4.80 20.38 -21.94
CA GLU A 43 -4.13 20.21 -20.62
C GLU A 43 -4.90 19.20 -19.76
N ARG A 44 -6.22 19.37 -19.60
CA ARG A 44 -7.04 18.46 -18.79
C ARG A 44 -7.08 17.06 -19.39
N ARG A 45 -7.11 16.96 -20.71
CA ARG A 45 -7.04 15.69 -21.43
C ARG A 45 -5.74 14.95 -21.15
N ALA A 46 -4.59 15.66 -21.13
CA ALA A 46 -3.30 15.04 -20.80
C ALA A 46 -3.32 14.41 -19.41
N VAL A 47 -3.87 15.10 -18.41
CA VAL A 47 -4.03 14.59 -17.04
C VAL A 47 -4.96 13.37 -17.00
N LEU A 48 -6.09 13.44 -17.71
CA LEU A 48 -7.13 12.40 -17.66
C LEU A 48 -6.87 11.24 -18.65
N GLN A 49 -5.89 11.33 -19.54
CA GLN A 49 -5.65 10.31 -20.57
C GLN A 49 -5.48 8.89 -20.01
N PRO A 50 -4.73 8.64 -18.90
CA PRO A 50 -4.64 7.31 -18.32
C PRO A 50 -6.00 6.80 -17.78
N LEU A 51 -6.81 7.69 -17.19
CA LEU A 51 -8.15 7.37 -16.71
C LEU A 51 -9.09 7.03 -17.88
N LEU A 52 -9.13 7.85 -18.93
CA LEU A 52 -9.95 7.59 -20.12
C LEU A 52 -9.58 6.25 -20.76
N THR A 53 -8.29 5.92 -20.81
CA THR A 53 -7.81 4.61 -21.30
C THR A 53 -8.33 3.47 -20.43
N PHE A 54 -8.26 3.60 -19.10
CA PHE A 54 -8.77 2.58 -18.19
C PHE A 54 -10.31 2.46 -18.26
N LEU A 55 -11.06 3.55 -18.38
CA LEU A 55 -12.52 3.50 -18.53
C LEU A 55 -12.95 2.79 -19.81
N ARG A 56 -12.23 2.97 -20.93
CA ARG A 56 -12.46 2.21 -22.17
C ARG A 56 -12.18 0.72 -21.97
N GLU A 57 -11.09 0.37 -21.30
CA GLU A 57 -10.77 -1.02 -20.92
C GLU A 57 -11.87 -1.61 -20.01
N TRP A 58 -12.32 -0.84 -19.02
CA TRP A 58 -13.33 -1.27 -18.07
C TRP A 58 -14.69 -1.55 -18.71
N TRP A 59 -15.13 -0.69 -19.61
CA TRP A 59 -16.42 -0.85 -20.31
C TRP A 59 -16.33 -1.66 -21.61
N SER A 60 -15.17 -2.17 -21.96
CA SER A 60 -15.04 -3.10 -23.09
C SER A 60 -15.71 -4.46 -22.80
N CYS A 61 -15.91 -5.27 -23.85
CA CYS A 61 -16.46 -6.62 -23.73
C CYS A 61 -15.49 -7.64 -23.06
N GLU A 62 -14.23 -7.27 -22.88
CA GLU A 62 -13.25 -8.13 -22.19
C GLU A 62 -13.65 -8.34 -20.74
N GLU A 63 -13.59 -9.59 -20.26
CA GLU A 63 -13.91 -9.94 -18.88
C GLU A 63 -12.78 -9.63 -17.87
N PHE A 64 -11.61 -9.27 -18.38
CA PHE A 64 -10.39 -9.09 -17.60
C PHE A 64 -9.81 -7.69 -17.77
N VAL A 65 -9.12 -7.24 -16.73
CA VAL A 65 -8.17 -6.13 -16.77
C VAL A 65 -6.77 -6.70 -16.61
N VAL A 66 -5.83 -6.25 -17.44
CA VAL A 66 -4.41 -6.64 -17.30
C VAL A 66 -3.69 -5.61 -16.44
N VAL A 67 -3.05 -6.09 -15.39
CA VAL A 67 -2.24 -5.27 -14.49
C VAL A 67 -0.80 -5.77 -14.45
N GLN A 68 0.13 -4.88 -14.14
CA GLN A 68 1.53 -5.22 -13.89
C GLN A 68 1.78 -5.20 -12.39
N THR A 69 2.50 -6.22 -11.89
CA THR A 69 3.02 -6.17 -10.53
C THR A 69 4.19 -5.19 -10.48
N SER A 70 4.38 -4.55 -9.34
CA SER A 70 5.51 -3.64 -9.11
C SER A 70 6.87 -4.32 -9.02
N GLY A 71 6.90 -5.67 -9.05
CA GLY A 71 8.10 -6.48 -9.09
C GLY A 71 9.11 -6.13 -7.97
N SER A 72 8.86 -6.55 -6.74
CA SER A 72 9.87 -6.46 -5.66
C SER A 72 11.07 -7.38 -5.90
N THR A 73 10.96 -8.33 -6.84
CA THR A 73 11.93 -9.41 -7.07
C THR A 73 12.38 -9.53 -8.54
N GLY A 74 12.19 -8.50 -9.38
CA GLY A 74 12.64 -8.58 -10.78
C GLY A 74 11.63 -8.08 -11.81
N THR A 75 11.59 -8.71 -12.98
CA THR A 75 10.76 -8.31 -14.12
C THR A 75 9.28 -8.25 -13.76
N PRO A 76 8.57 -7.13 -14.02
CA PRO A 76 7.15 -6.98 -13.72
C PRO A 76 6.32 -8.08 -14.39
N LYS A 77 5.53 -8.81 -13.61
CA LYS A 77 4.63 -9.85 -14.14
C LYS A 77 3.29 -9.23 -14.55
N ARG A 78 2.74 -9.70 -15.67
CA ARG A 78 1.39 -9.32 -16.09
C ARG A 78 0.39 -10.31 -15.50
N ILE A 79 -0.60 -9.79 -14.76
CA ILE A 79 -1.66 -10.56 -14.13
C ILE A 79 -2.99 -10.16 -14.76
N ARG A 80 -3.85 -11.14 -15.04
CA ARG A 80 -5.22 -10.93 -15.52
C ARG A 80 -6.16 -11.01 -14.33
N LEU A 81 -6.86 -9.92 -14.05
CA LEU A 81 -7.86 -9.83 -12.99
C LEU A 81 -9.26 -9.75 -13.60
N THR A 82 -10.19 -10.58 -13.13
CA THR A 82 -11.56 -10.52 -13.62
C THR A 82 -12.26 -9.26 -13.14
N LYS A 83 -12.99 -8.60 -14.04
CA LYS A 83 -13.83 -7.43 -13.68
C LYS A 83 -14.85 -7.78 -12.60
N CYS A 84 -15.36 -9.01 -12.60
CA CYS A 84 -16.27 -9.51 -11.57
C CYS A 84 -15.62 -9.48 -10.16
N ALA A 85 -14.40 -10.01 -10.02
CA ALA A 85 -13.69 -9.99 -8.74
C ALA A 85 -13.29 -8.56 -8.33
N MET A 86 -12.91 -7.71 -9.30
CA MET A 86 -12.65 -6.29 -9.03
C MET A 86 -13.90 -5.56 -8.53
N ARG A 87 -15.10 -5.83 -9.10
CA ARG A 87 -16.37 -5.29 -8.60
C ARG A 87 -16.64 -5.73 -7.16
N ARG A 88 -16.51 -7.01 -6.86
CA ARG A 88 -16.72 -7.54 -5.50
C ARG A 88 -15.76 -6.89 -4.49
N SER A 89 -14.48 -6.77 -4.84
CA SER A 89 -13.49 -6.09 -4.01
C SER A 89 -13.83 -4.61 -3.80
N GLY A 90 -14.26 -3.91 -4.86
CA GLY A 90 -14.70 -2.52 -4.79
C GLY A 90 -15.93 -2.33 -3.89
N LEU A 91 -16.95 -3.18 -4.05
CA LEU A 91 -18.17 -3.16 -3.22
C LEU A 91 -17.84 -3.41 -1.74
N ARG A 92 -16.99 -4.41 -1.43
CA ARG A 92 -16.52 -4.66 -0.06
C ARG A 92 -15.86 -3.44 0.55
N SER A 93 -14.98 -2.79 -0.21
CA SER A 93 -14.29 -1.58 0.22
C SER A 93 -15.26 -0.41 0.40
N ASN A 94 -16.20 -0.20 -0.54
CA ASN A 94 -17.21 0.85 -0.45
C ASN A 94 -18.11 0.65 0.78
N HIS A 95 -18.52 -0.60 1.04
CA HIS A 95 -19.29 -0.92 2.23
C HIS A 95 -18.53 -0.61 3.53
N TYR A 96 -17.27 -1.04 3.62
CA TYR A 96 -16.46 -0.81 4.82
C TYR A 96 -16.24 0.69 5.10
N PHE A 97 -15.92 1.47 4.07
CA PHE A 97 -15.62 2.89 4.18
C PHE A 97 -16.82 3.81 3.96
N GLN A 98 -18.01 3.25 3.75
CA GLN A 98 -19.24 4.00 3.49
C GLN A 98 -19.11 4.96 2.29
N ILE A 99 -18.47 4.48 1.21
CA ILE A 99 -18.34 5.24 -0.03
C ILE A 99 -19.65 5.13 -0.80
N GLU A 100 -20.32 6.26 -0.95
CA GLU A 100 -21.66 6.39 -1.54
C GLU A 100 -21.68 7.42 -2.68
N ALA A 101 -22.84 7.58 -3.31
CA ALA A 101 -23.03 8.62 -4.32
C ALA A 101 -22.76 10.01 -3.72
N GLY A 102 -21.98 10.81 -4.44
CA GLY A 102 -21.57 12.14 -3.98
C GLY A 102 -20.32 12.16 -3.10
N THR A 103 -19.80 11.00 -2.63
CA THR A 103 -18.50 10.95 -1.96
C THR A 103 -17.39 11.40 -2.93
N ARG A 104 -16.49 12.25 -2.45
CA ARG A 104 -15.36 12.75 -3.24
C ARG A 104 -14.09 11.93 -2.94
N LEU A 105 -13.60 11.17 -3.95
CA LEU A 105 -12.43 10.32 -3.86
C LEU A 105 -11.25 10.98 -4.57
N LEU A 106 -10.05 10.95 -3.96
CA LEU A 106 -8.83 11.45 -4.59
C LEU A 106 -8.10 10.32 -5.34
N LEU A 107 -7.88 10.51 -6.63
CA LEU A 107 -6.98 9.70 -7.46
C LEU A 107 -5.69 10.50 -7.74
N ALA A 108 -4.63 10.17 -7.02
CA ALA A 108 -3.31 10.80 -7.12
C ALA A 108 -2.19 9.77 -7.40
N MET A 109 -2.56 8.58 -7.83
CA MET A 109 -1.65 7.46 -8.09
C MET A 109 -1.65 7.08 -9.56
N ASN A 110 -0.56 6.45 -10.01
CA ASN A 110 -0.42 6.01 -11.39
C ASN A 110 -1.34 4.81 -11.70
N LEU A 111 -2.21 4.94 -12.71
CA LEU A 111 -3.15 3.91 -13.17
C LEU A 111 -2.50 2.65 -13.78
N ARG A 112 -1.16 2.60 -13.89
CA ARG A 112 -0.45 1.34 -14.17
C ARG A 112 -0.64 0.32 -13.04
N TYR A 113 -0.85 0.80 -11.79
CA TYR A 113 -0.92 -0.02 -10.59
C TYR A 113 -2.35 -0.28 -10.17
N ILE A 114 -2.56 -1.45 -9.55
CA ILE A 114 -3.90 -1.91 -9.14
C ILE A 114 -4.57 -0.97 -8.13
N GLY A 115 -3.81 -0.36 -7.22
CA GLY A 115 -4.36 0.55 -6.22
C GLY A 115 -5.10 1.73 -6.85
N ALA A 116 -4.52 2.36 -7.88
CA ALA A 116 -5.14 3.45 -8.63
C ALA A 116 -6.37 2.97 -9.42
N LYS A 117 -6.28 1.82 -10.11
CA LYS A 117 -7.42 1.23 -10.84
C LYS A 117 -8.58 0.95 -9.89
N MET A 118 -8.32 0.45 -8.68
CA MET A 118 -9.36 0.17 -7.69
C MET A 118 -9.99 1.44 -7.10
N MET A 119 -9.29 2.59 -7.08
CA MET A 119 -9.94 3.88 -6.75
C MET A 119 -11.02 4.24 -7.79
N VAL A 120 -10.72 4.04 -9.08
CA VAL A 120 -11.70 4.26 -10.15
C VAL A 120 -12.88 3.30 -10.03
N VAL A 121 -12.61 2.01 -9.77
CA VAL A 121 -13.68 1.00 -9.60
C VAL A 121 -14.59 1.33 -8.41
N ARG A 122 -14.04 1.79 -7.28
CA ARG A 122 -14.82 2.25 -6.12
C ARG A 122 -15.74 3.41 -6.50
N ALA A 123 -15.21 4.41 -7.21
CA ALA A 123 -15.98 5.57 -7.66
C ALA A 123 -17.11 5.16 -8.63
N LEU A 124 -16.81 4.29 -9.61
CA LEU A 124 -17.80 3.77 -10.56
C LEU A 124 -18.96 3.04 -9.87
N LEU A 125 -18.65 2.18 -8.92
CA LEU A 125 -19.64 1.36 -8.22
C LEU A 125 -20.53 2.17 -7.27
N ALA A 126 -19.98 3.27 -6.74
CA ALA A 126 -20.72 4.16 -5.84
C ALA A 126 -21.45 5.29 -6.56
N GLY A 127 -21.14 5.57 -7.83
CA GLY A 127 -21.57 6.82 -8.47
C GLY A 127 -20.96 8.06 -7.80
N ALA A 128 -19.71 7.95 -7.38
CA ALA A 128 -19.00 8.95 -6.61
C ALA A 128 -18.25 9.95 -7.51
N GLU A 129 -17.80 11.06 -6.94
CA GLU A 129 -16.94 12.02 -7.61
C GLU A 129 -15.46 11.60 -7.50
N LEU A 130 -14.77 11.55 -8.62
CA LEU A 130 -13.35 11.23 -8.70
C LEU A 130 -12.54 12.50 -8.98
N ILE A 131 -11.86 13.02 -7.97
CA ILE A 131 -10.91 14.12 -8.08
C ILE A 131 -9.60 13.56 -8.63
N VAL A 132 -9.23 13.93 -9.85
CA VAL A 132 -8.04 13.39 -10.52
C VAL A 132 -6.96 14.44 -10.58
N VAL A 133 -5.82 14.15 -9.96
CA VAL A 133 -4.60 14.96 -10.03
C VAL A 133 -3.44 14.13 -10.61
N PRO A 134 -2.45 14.76 -11.24
CA PRO A 134 -1.25 14.04 -11.67
C PRO A 134 -0.57 13.35 -10.48
N PRO A 135 -0.03 12.14 -10.66
CA PRO A 135 0.81 11.53 -9.63
C PRO A 135 2.01 12.41 -9.28
N SER A 136 2.13 12.77 -8.01
CA SER A 136 3.22 13.59 -7.48
C SER A 136 3.47 13.24 -6.02
N SER A 137 4.57 13.74 -5.45
CA SER A 137 4.84 13.66 -4.01
C SER A 137 3.91 14.56 -3.18
N HIS A 138 3.31 15.59 -3.80
CA HIS A 138 2.39 16.57 -3.18
C HIS A 138 0.98 16.47 -3.79
N PRO A 139 0.21 15.42 -3.47
CA PRO A 139 -1.05 15.11 -4.14
C PRO A 139 -2.19 16.08 -3.80
N LEU A 140 -2.07 16.84 -2.72
CA LEU A 140 -3.09 17.78 -2.27
C LEU A 140 -2.75 19.24 -2.63
N ALA A 141 -1.56 19.52 -3.16
CA ALA A 141 -1.05 20.89 -3.37
C ALA A 141 -1.95 21.77 -4.25
N THR A 142 -2.67 21.20 -5.19
CA THR A 142 -3.55 21.94 -6.12
C THR A 142 -5.02 21.95 -5.70
N LEU A 143 -5.35 21.33 -4.57
CA LEU A 143 -6.73 21.23 -4.11
C LEU A 143 -7.11 22.42 -3.22
N HIS A 144 -8.32 22.94 -3.42
CA HIS A 144 -8.90 23.98 -2.58
C HIS A 144 -9.92 23.43 -1.58
N THR A 145 -10.38 22.21 -1.78
CA THR A 145 -11.38 21.54 -0.95
C THR A 145 -10.92 20.13 -0.65
N ALA A 146 -11.02 19.69 0.59
CA ALA A 146 -10.60 18.38 1.01
C ALA A 146 -11.44 17.27 0.33
N PRO A 147 -10.84 16.23 -0.24
CA PRO A 147 -11.54 15.00 -0.60
C PRO A 147 -12.01 14.28 0.68
N GLN A 148 -13.11 13.52 0.60
CA GLN A 148 -13.59 12.75 1.75
C GLN A 148 -12.83 11.43 1.90
N PHE A 149 -12.51 10.77 0.78
CA PHE A 149 -11.74 9.53 0.78
C PHE A 149 -10.40 9.72 0.04
N VAL A 150 -9.32 9.49 0.76
CA VAL A 150 -7.94 9.69 0.27
C VAL A 150 -7.19 8.36 0.29
N SER A 151 -6.46 8.08 -0.80
CA SER A 151 -5.55 6.92 -0.87
C SER A 151 -4.16 7.39 -1.27
N LEU A 152 -3.18 7.15 -0.42
CA LEU A 152 -1.80 7.57 -0.60
C LEU A 152 -0.83 6.39 -0.46
N VAL A 153 0.36 6.55 -1.05
CA VAL A 153 1.52 5.73 -0.68
C VAL A 153 2.29 6.40 0.48
N PRO A 154 3.12 5.67 1.24
CA PRO A 154 3.84 6.23 2.39
C PRO A 154 4.65 7.49 2.08
N LEU A 155 5.30 7.53 0.90
CA LEU A 155 6.08 8.69 0.47
C LEU A 155 5.20 9.95 0.25
N GLN A 156 4.04 9.78 -0.39
CA GLN A 156 3.09 10.88 -0.57
C GLN A 156 2.57 11.40 0.78
N LEU A 157 2.27 10.48 1.70
CA LEU A 157 1.83 10.86 3.04
C LEU A 157 2.91 11.63 3.78
N HIS A 158 4.16 11.17 3.74
CA HIS A 158 5.30 11.86 4.37
C HIS A 158 5.37 13.32 3.91
N HIS A 159 5.45 13.56 2.61
CA HIS A 159 5.51 14.93 2.07
C HIS A 159 4.24 15.76 2.33
N THR A 160 3.05 15.13 2.30
CA THR A 160 1.80 15.81 2.65
C THR A 160 1.82 16.35 4.08
N LEU A 161 2.40 15.60 5.03
CA LEU A 161 2.48 16.01 6.43
C LEU A 161 3.50 17.13 6.68
N GLU A 162 4.53 17.25 5.85
CA GLU A 162 5.53 18.33 5.93
C GLU A 162 4.98 19.69 5.49
N VAL A 163 3.94 19.70 4.64
CA VAL A 163 3.35 20.94 4.11
C VAL A 163 2.07 21.30 4.85
N ALA A 164 2.11 22.36 5.64
CA ALA A 164 0.99 22.77 6.51
C ALA A 164 -0.36 22.91 5.78
N ALA A 165 -0.37 23.41 4.54
CA ALA A 165 -1.58 23.56 3.74
C ALA A 165 -2.17 22.19 3.33
N GLU A 166 -1.32 21.25 2.90
CA GLU A 166 -1.74 19.90 2.53
C GLU A 166 -2.16 19.09 3.77
N CYS A 167 -1.42 19.18 4.87
CA CYS A 167 -1.75 18.55 6.14
C CYS A 167 -3.13 19.04 6.65
N LYS A 168 -3.43 20.35 6.52
CA LYS A 168 -4.73 20.91 6.85
C LYS A 168 -5.85 20.33 5.95
N LEU A 169 -5.63 20.17 4.66
CA LEU A 169 -6.61 19.55 3.77
C LEU A 169 -6.81 18.07 4.13
N LEU A 170 -5.72 17.34 4.38
CA LEU A 170 -5.79 15.93 4.79
C LEU A 170 -6.56 15.77 6.11
N SER A 171 -6.38 16.68 7.06
CA SER A 171 -7.09 16.64 8.35
C SER A 171 -8.60 16.84 8.22
N GLN A 172 -9.09 17.40 7.11
CA GLN A 172 -10.50 17.57 6.81
C GLN A 172 -11.10 16.38 6.05
N ALA A 173 -10.29 15.43 5.60
CA ALA A 173 -10.79 14.20 5.01
C ALA A 173 -11.47 13.32 6.07
N GLU A 174 -12.40 12.49 5.64
CA GLU A 174 -13.08 11.52 6.51
C GLU A 174 -12.26 10.24 6.67
N GLN A 175 -11.72 9.74 5.57
CA GLN A 175 -11.02 8.47 5.49
C GLN A 175 -9.69 8.61 4.72
N LEU A 176 -8.64 8.02 5.27
CA LEU A 176 -7.33 7.90 4.64
C LEU A 176 -6.89 6.44 4.64
N ILE A 177 -6.60 5.89 3.48
CA ILE A 177 -5.93 4.61 3.36
C ILE A 177 -4.50 4.78 2.85
N ILE A 178 -3.57 4.08 3.47
CA ILE A 178 -2.15 4.10 3.10
C ILE A 178 -1.74 2.68 2.69
N GLY A 179 -1.25 2.54 1.48
CA GLY A 179 -0.86 1.24 0.95
C GLY A 179 0.41 1.30 0.11
N GLY A 180 0.88 0.12 -0.28
CA GLY A 180 2.03 0.01 -1.16
C GLY A 180 3.39 -0.12 -0.47
N GLY A 181 3.49 0.09 0.85
CA GLY A 181 4.73 -0.05 1.60
C GLY A 181 4.53 0.08 3.11
N ALA A 182 5.58 -0.12 3.88
CA ALA A 182 5.58 0.14 5.31
C ALA A 182 5.53 1.66 5.58
N ILE A 183 4.85 2.05 6.65
CA ILE A 183 4.77 3.44 7.10
C ILE A 183 5.88 3.64 8.13
N HIS A 184 6.67 4.68 7.98
CA HIS A 184 7.71 5.03 8.94
C HIS A 184 7.09 5.37 10.30
N PRO A 185 7.65 4.91 11.44
CA PRO A 185 7.08 5.15 12.76
C PRO A 185 6.85 6.63 13.09
N ALA A 186 7.75 7.53 12.68
CA ALA A 186 7.58 8.98 12.88
C ALA A 186 6.38 9.53 12.11
N VAL A 187 6.13 9.07 10.88
CA VAL A 187 4.94 9.44 10.07
C VAL A 187 3.67 8.91 10.74
N GLU A 188 3.70 7.69 11.27
CA GLU A 188 2.57 7.11 12.00
C GLU A 188 2.27 7.89 13.29
N ALA A 189 3.31 8.31 14.03
CA ALA A 189 3.16 9.16 15.21
C ALA A 189 2.51 10.52 14.87
N GLN A 190 2.88 11.15 13.76
CA GLN A 190 2.23 12.39 13.30
C GLN A 190 0.76 12.17 12.93
N LEU A 191 0.43 11.05 12.27
CA LEU A 191 -0.96 10.70 11.95
C LEU A 191 -1.84 10.55 13.21
N SER A 192 -1.27 10.11 14.32
CA SER A 192 -2.04 9.91 15.56
C SER A 192 -2.70 11.18 16.07
N THR A 193 -2.21 12.35 15.67
CA THR A 193 -2.74 13.67 16.06
C THR A 193 -3.83 14.19 15.13
N LEU A 194 -4.02 13.57 13.96
CA LEU A 194 -4.98 14.03 12.96
C LEU A 194 -6.37 13.42 13.18
N PRO A 195 -7.44 14.18 12.89
CA PRO A 195 -8.83 13.72 13.06
C PRO A 195 -9.27 12.74 11.96
N VAL A 196 -8.59 12.71 10.79
CA VAL A 196 -8.91 11.81 9.69
C VAL A 196 -8.80 10.34 10.13
N ALA A 197 -9.76 9.51 9.74
CA ALA A 197 -9.72 8.09 10.02
C ALA A 197 -8.66 7.38 9.15
N ALA A 198 -7.47 7.13 9.69
CA ALA A 198 -6.32 6.62 8.96
C ALA A 198 -6.14 5.10 9.11
N TYR A 199 -5.88 4.41 7.99
CA TYR A 199 -5.67 2.96 7.94
C TYR A 199 -4.45 2.60 7.10
N ALA A 200 -3.59 1.74 7.63
CA ALA A 200 -2.66 0.98 6.79
C ALA A 200 -3.42 -0.18 6.12
N THR A 201 -3.11 -0.42 4.85
CA THR A 201 -3.75 -1.49 4.08
C THR A 201 -2.78 -2.62 3.83
N TYR A 202 -3.25 -3.86 3.96
CA TYR A 202 -2.52 -5.05 3.54
C TYR A 202 -3.22 -5.69 2.34
N GLY A 203 -2.45 -5.97 1.30
CA GLY A 203 -2.90 -6.60 0.07
C GLY A 203 -1.84 -6.52 -1.03
N MET A 204 -2.10 -7.21 -2.11
CA MET A 204 -1.21 -7.31 -3.27
C MET A 204 -2.02 -7.32 -4.56
N THR A 205 -1.36 -7.37 -5.70
CA THR A 205 -2.04 -7.42 -7.00
C THR A 205 -2.91 -8.67 -7.13
N GLU A 206 -2.42 -9.79 -6.60
CA GLU A 206 -3.09 -11.09 -6.61
C GLU A 206 -4.38 -11.09 -5.78
N THR A 207 -4.46 -10.26 -4.75
CA THR A 207 -5.68 -10.04 -3.95
C THR A 207 -6.54 -8.88 -4.48
N ILE A 208 -6.20 -8.33 -5.66
CA ILE A 208 -6.87 -7.19 -6.32
C ILE A 208 -6.67 -5.87 -5.57
N SER A 209 -6.94 -5.85 -4.29
CA SER A 209 -6.81 -4.68 -3.41
C SER A 209 -6.47 -5.15 -2.00
N HIS A 210 -6.67 -4.26 -1.04
CA HIS A 210 -6.50 -4.60 0.35
C HIS A 210 -7.53 -5.66 0.80
N ILE A 211 -7.05 -6.59 1.58
CA ILE A 211 -7.83 -7.67 2.21
C ILE A 211 -7.83 -7.56 3.72
N ALA A 212 -6.95 -6.75 4.28
CA ALA A 212 -6.92 -6.45 5.70
C ALA A 212 -6.54 -4.98 5.92
N LEU A 213 -6.96 -4.46 7.07
CA LEU A 213 -6.77 -3.08 7.48
C LEU A 213 -6.23 -3.02 8.90
N ARG A 214 -5.32 -2.08 9.15
CA ARG A 214 -4.85 -1.70 10.48
C ARG A 214 -5.20 -0.24 10.75
N ARG A 215 -6.02 0.02 11.74
CA ARG A 215 -6.34 1.37 12.16
C ARG A 215 -5.13 2.02 12.81
N LEU A 216 -4.72 3.21 12.33
CA LEU A 216 -3.49 3.88 12.76
C LEU A 216 -3.72 4.88 13.89
N ASN A 217 -4.93 5.43 14.00
CA ASN A 217 -5.22 6.50 14.94
C ASN A 217 -6.62 6.43 15.56
N GLY A 218 -6.87 7.29 16.54
CA GLY A 218 -8.13 7.35 17.25
C GLY A 218 -8.35 6.19 18.22
N PRO A 219 -9.55 6.06 18.81
CA PRO A 219 -9.83 5.11 19.89
C PRO A 219 -9.77 3.63 19.46
N HIS A 220 -9.78 3.37 18.16
CA HIS A 220 -9.70 2.03 17.59
C HIS A 220 -8.32 1.72 16.96
N ALA A 221 -7.29 2.52 17.28
CA ALA A 221 -5.93 2.25 16.82
C ALA A 221 -5.47 0.86 17.31
N SER A 222 -4.82 0.13 16.42
CA SER A 222 -4.35 -1.23 16.69
C SER A 222 -2.98 -1.45 16.07
N PRO A 223 -2.10 -2.23 16.69
CA PRO A 223 -0.88 -2.72 16.05
C PRO A 223 -1.17 -3.82 15.01
N LEU A 224 -2.36 -4.44 15.06
CA LEU A 224 -2.74 -5.60 14.26
C LEU A 224 -3.51 -5.20 13.00
N PHE A 225 -3.29 -5.94 11.92
CA PHE A 225 -4.16 -5.96 10.76
C PHE A 225 -5.33 -6.91 11.00
N TYR A 226 -6.53 -6.50 10.63
CA TYR A 226 -7.73 -7.34 10.69
C TYR A 226 -8.26 -7.60 9.28
N PRO A 227 -8.58 -8.87 8.96
CA PRO A 227 -9.10 -9.23 7.65
C PRO A 227 -10.47 -8.60 7.41
N LEU A 228 -10.73 -8.25 6.14
CA LEU A 228 -12.05 -7.81 5.70
C LEU A 228 -13.01 -8.99 5.56
N GLU A 229 -14.30 -8.69 5.44
CA GLU A 229 -15.35 -9.68 5.25
C GLU A 229 -15.04 -10.68 4.13
N GLY A 230 -15.25 -11.96 4.39
CA GLY A 230 -15.02 -13.06 3.45
C GLY A 230 -13.57 -13.48 3.26
N VAL A 231 -12.62 -12.85 3.98
CA VAL A 231 -11.20 -13.22 3.97
C VAL A 231 -10.91 -14.13 5.15
N HIS A 232 -10.39 -15.31 4.86
CA HIS A 232 -9.89 -16.27 5.85
C HIS A 232 -8.38 -16.37 5.75
N LEU A 233 -7.72 -16.22 6.89
CA LEU A 233 -6.27 -16.23 7.00
C LEU A 233 -5.83 -17.48 7.77
N SER A 234 -4.75 -18.09 7.31
CA SER A 234 -4.07 -19.17 8.04
C SER A 234 -2.56 -19.05 7.82
N GLN A 235 -1.79 -19.77 8.61
CA GLN A 235 -0.35 -19.76 8.54
C GLN A 235 0.14 -21.07 7.96
N GLY A 236 1.05 -21.01 6.99
CA GLY A 236 1.73 -22.16 6.42
C GLY A 236 2.83 -22.70 7.35
N SER A 237 3.43 -23.81 6.95
CA SER A 237 4.41 -24.53 7.77
C SER A 237 5.72 -23.78 8.00
N ALA A 238 6.06 -22.83 7.13
CA ALA A 238 7.25 -21.98 7.28
C ALA A 238 6.92 -20.58 7.83
N GLY A 239 5.67 -20.35 8.27
CA GLY A 239 5.23 -19.09 8.85
C GLY A 239 4.62 -18.10 7.84
N GLU A 240 4.53 -18.50 6.57
CA GLU A 240 3.95 -17.67 5.50
C GLU A 240 2.43 -17.51 5.63
N LEU A 241 1.93 -16.34 5.27
CA LEU A 241 0.48 -16.07 5.27
C LEU A 241 -0.20 -16.79 4.09
N LEU A 242 -1.23 -17.54 4.41
CA LEU A 242 -2.14 -18.17 3.47
C LEU A 242 -3.46 -17.41 3.46
N ILE A 243 -3.94 -17.03 2.28
CA ILE A 243 -5.12 -16.20 2.09
C ILE A 243 -6.17 -16.97 1.30
N GLU A 244 -7.37 -17.09 1.85
CA GLU A 244 -8.56 -17.58 1.17
C GLU A 244 -9.61 -16.47 1.14
N ASP A 245 -9.88 -15.89 -0.02
CA ASP A 245 -10.91 -14.85 -0.20
C ASP A 245 -12.14 -15.44 -0.89
N ARG A 246 -13.09 -15.92 -0.09
CA ARG A 246 -14.31 -16.57 -0.56
C ARG A 246 -15.31 -15.61 -1.20
N LEU A 247 -15.22 -14.33 -0.86
CA LEU A 247 -16.06 -13.31 -1.51
C LEU A 247 -15.63 -13.07 -2.95
N LEU A 248 -14.32 -12.94 -3.19
CA LEU A 248 -13.79 -12.70 -4.53
C LEU A 248 -13.78 -13.97 -5.38
N TYR A 249 -13.38 -15.08 -4.78
CA TYR A 249 -13.17 -16.37 -5.44
C TYR A 249 -13.83 -17.50 -4.63
N PRO A 250 -15.15 -17.72 -4.73
CA PRO A 250 -15.87 -18.69 -3.90
C PRO A 250 -15.35 -20.13 -3.95
N LYS A 251 -14.69 -20.48 -5.05
CA LYS A 251 -14.03 -21.78 -5.28
C LYS A 251 -12.57 -21.61 -5.71
N GLY A 252 -11.98 -20.46 -5.36
CA GLY A 252 -10.60 -20.16 -5.72
C GLY A 252 -9.59 -20.95 -4.88
N PRO A 253 -8.34 -21.02 -5.36
CA PRO A 253 -7.26 -21.63 -4.58
C PRO A 253 -6.90 -20.74 -3.38
N ILE A 254 -6.30 -21.36 -2.37
CA ILE A 254 -5.61 -20.63 -1.31
C ILE A 254 -4.37 -19.97 -1.91
N LEU A 255 -4.23 -18.67 -1.73
CA LEU A 255 -3.06 -17.92 -2.14
C LEU A 255 -2.00 -18.01 -1.06
N THR A 256 -0.85 -18.59 -1.38
CA THR A 256 0.33 -18.59 -0.52
C THR A 256 1.14 -17.33 -0.80
N THR A 257 1.42 -16.54 0.23
CA THR A 257 2.25 -15.34 0.13
C THR A 257 3.70 -15.65 0.50
N HIS A 258 4.59 -14.67 0.32
CA HIS A 258 5.94 -14.68 0.90
C HIS A 258 6.01 -13.89 2.21
N ASP A 259 4.91 -13.35 2.70
CA ASP A 259 4.88 -12.57 3.93
C ASP A 259 4.82 -13.51 5.13
N LEU A 260 5.76 -13.37 6.04
CA LEU A 260 5.81 -14.08 7.31
C LEU A 260 4.96 -13.31 8.32
N VAL A 261 4.08 -14.00 9.02
CA VAL A 261 3.11 -13.36 9.92
C VAL A 261 3.01 -14.09 11.25
N GLU A 262 2.58 -13.37 12.27
CA GLU A 262 2.06 -13.93 13.51
C GLU A 262 0.54 -13.71 13.54
N LEU A 263 -0.21 -14.80 13.64
CA LEU A 263 -1.66 -14.77 13.78
C LEU A 263 -2.03 -14.69 15.27
N HIS A 264 -2.94 -13.76 15.60
CA HIS A 264 -3.40 -13.55 16.96
C HIS A 264 -4.78 -14.20 17.20
N PRO A 265 -5.10 -14.61 18.46
CA PRO A 265 -6.36 -15.30 18.78
C PRO A 265 -7.63 -14.51 18.48
N ASP A 266 -7.55 -13.20 18.41
CA ASP A 266 -8.66 -12.29 18.07
C ASP A 266 -8.90 -12.14 16.55
N GLY A 267 -8.14 -12.90 15.72
CA GLY A 267 -8.22 -12.88 14.28
C GLY A 267 -7.37 -11.82 13.59
N GLY A 268 -6.66 -11.01 14.37
CA GLY A 268 -5.68 -10.05 13.86
C GLY A 268 -4.35 -10.72 13.51
N PHE A 269 -3.46 -10.00 12.82
CA PHE A 269 -2.11 -10.48 12.54
C PHE A 269 -1.10 -9.32 12.45
N THR A 270 0.16 -9.66 12.71
CA THR A 270 1.33 -8.81 12.45
C THR A 270 2.14 -9.36 11.29
N ILE A 271 2.85 -8.47 10.60
CA ILE A 271 3.79 -8.83 9.54
C ILE A 271 5.19 -8.84 10.14
N GLU A 272 5.82 -10.02 10.15
CA GLU A 272 7.14 -10.26 10.74
C GLU A 272 8.26 -10.18 9.70
N GLY A 273 7.93 -10.03 8.42
CA GLY A 273 8.90 -9.91 7.35
C GLY A 273 8.49 -10.67 6.10
N ARG A 274 9.48 -10.92 5.25
CA ARG A 274 9.26 -11.69 4.01
C ARG A 274 10.24 -12.85 3.90
N ALA A 275 9.75 -14.00 3.49
CA ALA A 275 10.54 -15.21 3.31
C ALA A 275 11.67 -15.04 2.27
N ASP A 276 11.44 -14.22 1.25
CA ASP A 276 12.41 -13.90 0.19
C ASP A 276 13.48 -12.88 0.60
N ASN A 277 13.31 -12.19 1.76
CA ASN A 277 14.26 -11.24 2.31
C ASN A 277 15.11 -11.81 3.48
N ILE A 278 14.85 -13.04 3.89
CA ILE A 278 15.57 -13.65 5.03
C ILE A 278 17.07 -13.68 4.75
N ILE A 279 17.84 -13.17 5.71
CA ILE A 279 19.30 -13.21 5.76
C ILE A 279 19.73 -14.40 6.61
N ASN A 280 20.60 -15.27 6.08
CA ASN A 280 21.13 -16.43 6.81
C ASN A 280 22.52 -16.12 7.35
N SER A 281 22.60 -15.62 8.57
CA SER A 281 23.86 -15.22 9.21
C SER A 281 24.30 -16.27 10.21
N GLY A 282 25.32 -17.03 9.87
CA GLY A 282 25.85 -18.09 10.76
C GLY A 282 24.83 -19.18 11.07
N GLY A 283 23.93 -19.52 10.13
CA GLY A 283 22.86 -20.50 10.32
C GLY A 283 21.59 -19.95 10.98
N ILE A 284 21.59 -18.67 11.39
CA ILE A 284 20.43 -18.00 11.96
C ILE A 284 19.68 -17.26 10.84
N LYS A 285 18.38 -17.56 10.70
CA LYS A 285 17.49 -16.89 9.77
C LYS A 285 16.98 -15.59 10.38
N ILE A 286 17.27 -14.47 9.75
CA ILE A 286 16.98 -13.12 10.25
C ILE A 286 16.14 -12.39 9.24
N SER A 287 14.93 -11.93 9.64
CA SER A 287 14.12 -11.01 8.86
C SER A 287 14.64 -9.58 9.06
N PRO A 288 14.98 -8.84 8.00
CA PRO A 288 15.47 -7.47 8.12
C PRO A 288 14.40 -6.48 8.59
N GLU A 289 13.13 -6.65 8.19
CA GLU A 289 12.06 -5.71 8.42
C GLU A 289 11.76 -5.41 9.90
N PRO A 290 11.75 -6.38 10.83
CA PRO A 290 11.60 -6.10 12.26
C PRO A 290 12.76 -5.28 12.84
N ILE A 291 13.98 -5.51 12.35
CA ILE A 291 15.16 -4.75 12.78
C ILE A 291 15.07 -3.32 12.28
N GLU A 292 14.77 -3.15 11.00
CA GLU A 292 14.55 -1.84 10.37
C GLU A 292 13.49 -1.03 11.13
N ARG A 293 12.35 -1.64 11.44
CA ARG A 293 11.25 -1.00 12.19
C ARG A 293 11.69 -0.49 13.56
N LYS A 294 12.45 -1.31 14.31
CA LYS A 294 12.96 -0.93 15.63
C LYS A 294 13.98 0.19 15.55
N LEU A 295 14.90 0.11 14.60
CA LEU A 295 15.93 1.13 14.44
C LEU A 295 15.35 2.45 13.92
N SER A 296 14.44 2.42 12.96
CA SER A 296 13.77 3.62 12.44
C SER A 296 12.88 4.33 13.47
N ALA A 297 12.46 3.66 14.53
CA ALA A 297 11.73 4.30 15.63
C ALA A 297 12.67 5.15 16.52
N THR A 298 13.98 4.94 16.46
CA THR A 298 14.97 5.60 17.30
C THR A 298 15.91 6.50 16.51
N LEU A 299 16.22 6.12 15.27
CA LEU A 299 17.14 6.84 14.40
C LEU A 299 16.32 7.65 13.37
N ASP A 300 16.56 8.94 13.35
CA ASP A 300 15.92 9.88 12.39
C ASP A 300 16.73 9.95 11.07
N ILE A 301 17.13 8.80 10.56
CA ILE A 301 17.90 8.64 9.33
C ILE A 301 17.26 7.50 8.53
N PRO A 302 17.01 7.66 7.22
CA PRO A 302 16.57 6.56 6.39
C PRO A 302 17.58 5.42 6.42
N LEU A 303 17.10 4.20 6.67
CA LEU A 303 17.97 3.05 6.88
C LEU A 303 17.40 1.78 6.24
N ALA A 304 18.29 0.83 6.00
CA ALA A 304 17.96 -0.52 5.58
C ALA A 304 18.89 -1.53 6.22
N ILE A 305 18.39 -2.75 6.43
CA ILE A 305 19.21 -3.91 6.81
C ILE A 305 19.46 -4.76 5.57
N SER A 306 20.73 -5.07 5.34
CA SER A 306 21.18 -5.94 4.26
C SER A 306 22.31 -6.86 4.74
N TRP A 307 23.01 -7.47 3.82
CA TRP A 307 24.14 -8.35 4.15
C TRP A 307 25.29 -8.19 3.16
N VAL A 308 26.48 -8.60 3.58
CA VAL A 308 27.66 -8.78 2.73
C VAL A 308 28.20 -10.18 2.93
N ALA A 309 28.92 -10.70 1.92
CA ALA A 309 29.56 -12.01 2.03
C ALA A 309 30.61 -12.01 3.16
N ASP A 310 30.62 -13.05 3.97
CA ASP A 310 31.54 -13.23 5.09
C ASP A 310 31.98 -14.70 5.18
N ALA A 311 33.28 -14.93 5.35
CA ALA A 311 33.85 -16.27 5.35
C ALA A 311 33.35 -17.16 6.49
N ALA A 312 33.02 -16.58 7.65
CA ALA A 312 32.57 -17.30 8.85
C ALA A 312 31.06 -17.42 8.95
N LEU A 313 30.35 -16.34 8.57
CA LEU A 313 28.90 -16.25 8.73
C LEU A 313 28.11 -16.57 7.45
N GLY A 314 28.78 -16.67 6.31
CA GLY A 314 28.14 -16.72 5.00
C GLY A 314 27.56 -15.35 4.62
N GLN A 315 26.56 -14.87 5.33
CA GLN A 315 25.97 -13.55 5.20
C GLN A 315 26.15 -12.76 6.50
N LYS A 316 26.96 -11.70 6.46
CA LYS A 316 27.15 -10.79 7.59
C LYS A 316 26.15 -9.65 7.52
N LEU A 317 25.40 -9.44 8.60
CA LEU A 317 24.39 -8.39 8.72
C LEU A 317 25.04 -7.00 8.67
N VAL A 318 24.49 -6.12 7.83
CA VAL A 318 24.95 -4.73 7.62
C VAL A 318 23.77 -3.78 7.82
N LEU A 319 23.98 -2.73 8.61
CA LEU A 319 23.11 -1.55 8.62
C LEU A 319 23.57 -0.61 7.50
N VAL A 320 22.66 -0.23 6.63
CA VAL A 320 22.88 0.76 5.57
C VAL A 320 22.12 2.03 5.91
N LEU A 321 22.81 3.15 5.98
CA LEU A 321 22.25 4.46 6.28
C LEU A 321 22.28 5.32 5.02
N GLU A 322 21.23 6.10 4.79
CA GLU A 322 21.20 7.13 3.75
C GLU A 322 21.87 8.39 4.30
N ASP A 323 23.18 8.44 4.19
CA ASP A 323 24.02 9.58 4.59
C ASP A 323 25.32 9.53 3.79
N ASP A 324 25.94 10.68 3.57
CA ASP A 324 27.24 10.76 2.88
C ASP A 324 28.40 10.29 3.78
N SER A 325 28.28 10.42 5.10
CA SER A 325 29.29 9.99 6.07
C SER A 325 28.73 9.89 7.49
N LEU A 326 29.26 8.95 8.27
CA LEU A 326 28.92 8.84 9.69
C LEU A 326 29.54 10.01 10.49
N PRO A 327 28.74 10.71 11.32
CA PRO A 327 29.30 11.63 12.31
C PRO A 327 30.30 10.92 13.25
N LYS A 328 31.35 11.63 13.68
CA LYS A 328 32.31 11.08 14.64
C LYS A 328 31.59 10.66 15.93
N GLY A 329 31.87 9.45 16.42
CA GLY A 329 31.25 8.89 17.63
C GLY A 329 29.87 8.25 17.39
N PHE A 330 29.28 8.39 16.23
CA PHE A 330 27.93 7.83 15.95
C PHE A 330 27.93 6.30 15.92
N ALA A 331 29.02 5.68 15.48
CA ALA A 331 29.15 4.22 15.49
C ALA A 331 29.11 3.62 16.90
N GLU A 332 29.70 4.31 17.90
CA GLU A 332 29.64 3.89 19.31
C GLU A 332 28.22 4.02 19.86
N THR A 333 27.54 5.13 19.59
CA THR A 333 26.14 5.34 19.96
C THR A 333 25.21 4.29 19.32
N LEU A 334 25.46 3.90 18.04
CA LEU A 334 24.73 2.83 17.39
C LEU A 334 24.97 1.47 18.05
N GLY A 335 26.19 1.20 18.53
CA GLY A 335 26.51 0.00 19.29
C GLY A 335 25.63 -0.14 20.53
N GLU A 336 25.51 0.91 21.34
CA GLU A 336 24.63 0.96 22.52
C GLU A 336 23.15 0.79 22.12
N THR A 337 22.71 1.45 21.04
CA THR A 337 21.35 1.31 20.51
C THR A 337 21.06 -0.13 20.11
N PHE A 338 21.99 -0.80 19.43
CA PHE A 338 21.83 -2.21 19.07
C PHE A 338 21.72 -3.10 20.28
N GLU A 339 22.50 -2.82 21.34
CA GLU A 339 22.45 -3.60 22.57
C GLU A 339 21.13 -3.49 23.30
N GLN A 340 20.51 -2.31 23.26
CA GLN A 340 19.23 -2.05 23.91
C GLN A 340 18.04 -2.62 23.12
N LEU A 341 18.06 -2.51 21.79
CA LEU A 341 16.90 -2.80 20.95
C LEU A 341 16.89 -4.18 20.32
N LEU A 342 18.09 -4.78 20.12
CA LEU A 342 18.22 -5.97 19.29
C LEU A 342 18.84 -7.15 20.06
N PRO A 343 18.31 -8.37 19.88
CA PRO A 343 18.96 -9.58 20.37
C PRO A 343 20.38 -9.72 19.80
N PRO A 344 21.32 -10.37 20.49
CA PRO A 344 22.72 -10.42 20.09
C PRO A 344 22.99 -10.85 18.65
N TYR A 345 22.25 -11.83 18.15
CA TYR A 345 22.41 -12.35 16.78
C TYR A 345 21.75 -11.49 15.71
N HIS A 346 20.88 -10.56 16.08
CA HIS A 346 20.18 -9.63 15.17
C HIS A 346 20.88 -8.28 15.06
N ARG A 347 22.01 -8.09 15.74
CA ARG A 347 22.79 -6.85 15.73
C ARG A 347 23.62 -6.77 14.47
N PRO A 348 23.50 -5.69 13.66
CA PRO A 348 24.40 -5.45 12.53
C PRO A 348 25.86 -5.44 13.00
N LYS A 349 26.73 -6.08 12.21
CA LYS A 349 28.16 -6.18 12.52
C LYS A 349 28.99 -5.19 11.70
N GLU A 350 28.36 -4.49 10.78
CA GLU A 350 28.98 -3.49 9.93
C GLU A 350 27.95 -2.39 9.66
N ILE A 351 28.42 -1.15 9.49
CA ILE A 351 27.60 0.00 9.12
C ILE A 351 28.18 0.55 7.84
N ARG A 352 27.34 0.81 6.86
CA ARG A 352 27.67 1.45 5.58
C ARG A 352 26.80 2.66 5.34
N CYS A 353 27.36 3.67 4.69
CA CYS A 353 26.64 4.85 4.22
C CYS A 353 26.48 4.76 2.71
N VAL A 354 25.34 5.22 2.22
CA VAL A 354 25.04 5.41 0.82
C VAL A 354 24.40 6.80 0.65
N SER A 355 24.71 7.50 -0.41
CA SER A 355 24.11 8.83 -0.66
C SER A 355 22.59 8.77 -0.84
N GLN A 356 22.07 7.64 -1.31
CA GLN A 356 20.64 7.41 -1.46
C GLN A 356 20.34 5.92 -1.43
N LEU A 357 19.32 5.53 -0.65
CA LEU A 357 18.77 4.19 -0.68
C LEU A 357 17.99 3.98 -1.98
N PRO A 358 18.22 2.88 -2.70
CA PRO A 358 17.51 2.63 -3.95
C PRO A 358 16.04 2.30 -3.70
N HIS A 359 15.15 3.00 -4.39
CA HIS A 359 13.70 2.76 -4.34
C HIS A 359 13.18 2.47 -5.75
N ASN A 360 12.18 1.61 -5.83
CA ASN A 360 11.47 1.37 -7.08
C ASN A 360 10.43 2.49 -7.37
N ASP A 361 9.78 2.43 -8.55
CA ASP A 361 8.76 3.42 -8.99
C ASP A 361 7.59 3.63 -8.01
N ASN A 362 7.42 2.74 -7.03
CA ASN A 362 6.38 2.82 -6.00
C ASN A 362 6.91 3.34 -4.65
N GLY A 363 8.15 3.79 -4.60
CA GLY A 363 8.79 4.25 -3.37
C GLY A 363 9.13 3.15 -2.37
N LYS A 364 9.14 1.87 -2.79
CA LYS A 364 9.59 0.76 -1.95
C LYS A 364 11.09 0.56 -2.10
N LEU A 365 11.76 0.23 -1.00
CA LEU A 365 13.18 -0.15 -1.03
C LEU A 365 13.43 -1.27 -2.05
N ASP A 366 14.32 -1.04 -3.00
CA ASP A 366 14.79 -2.05 -3.95
C ASP A 366 15.96 -2.81 -3.33
N ARG A 367 15.66 -3.94 -2.72
CA ARG A 367 16.66 -4.76 -2.01
C ARG A 367 17.69 -5.38 -2.96
N GLN A 368 17.33 -5.63 -4.23
CA GLN A 368 18.27 -6.17 -5.22
C GLN A 368 19.27 -5.10 -5.64
N ALA A 369 18.80 -3.89 -5.93
CA ALA A 369 19.67 -2.75 -6.23
C ALA A 369 20.57 -2.41 -5.02
N LEU A 370 20.02 -2.43 -3.79
CA LEU A 370 20.80 -2.24 -2.56
C LEU A 370 21.89 -3.32 -2.43
N GLN A 371 21.56 -4.59 -2.66
CA GLN A 371 22.52 -5.68 -2.59
C GLN A 371 23.64 -5.53 -3.64
N HIS A 372 23.29 -5.05 -4.83
CA HIS A 372 24.29 -4.77 -5.87
C HIS A 372 25.25 -3.65 -5.45
N LEU A 373 24.73 -2.55 -4.88
CA LEU A 373 25.55 -1.46 -4.34
C LEU A 373 26.51 -1.92 -3.25
N LEU A 374 26.13 -2.87 -2.43
CA LEU A 374 26.99 -3.37 -1.35
C LEU A 374 28.05 -4.39 -1.82
N SER A 375 27.87 -4.95 -3.01
CA SER A 375 28.75 -5.98 -3.58
C SER A 375 29.84 -5.37 -4.49
N THR A 376 29.72 -4.09 -4.83
CA THR A 376 30.71 -3.28 -5.57
C THR A 376 31.64 -2.57 -4.61
#